data_0a0a340a0618f8e7cf2801e68432c581
#
_entry.id   0a0a340a0618f8e7cf2801e68432c581
#
_cell.length_a   1.000
_cell.length_b   1.000
_cell.length_c   1.000
_cell.angle_alpha   90.00
_cell.angle_beta   90.00
_cell.angle_gamma   90.00
#
_symmetry.space_group_name_H-M   'P 1'
#
loop_
_entity.id
_entity.type
_entity.pdbx_description
1 polymer ?
#
loop_
_entity_poly.entity_id
_entity_poly.type
_entity_poly.pdbx_seq_one_letter_code
_entity_poly.pdbx_strand_id
1 'polypeptide(L)'
;MRILSADDKLDILLIEDSVGDAILIERCLNEALPGSHELCRVATLSEALGVLESREFDIALLDRSLPDVDGFSGLFSLQNIAPKLPIVFLTAYHDEHTALEAIGHGAQDYLYKDKLDAHIAKRAIQYAVIRKQFESVLIIQANFDMLTGLANRM
;
A
#
# COMPACT_ATOMS: atom_id res chain seq x y z
N MET A 1 9.68 -6.20 14.44
CA MET A 1 8.68 -5.37 13.73
C MET A 1 8.91 -3.92 14.08
N ARG A 2 9.10 -3.09 13.07
CA ARG A 2 9.28 -1.66 13.26
C ARG A 2 7.93 -1.00 13.50
N ILE A 3 7.79 -0.24 14.59
CA ILE A 3 6.61 0.58 14.86
C ILE A 3 6.92 1.98 14.37
N LEU A 4 6.14 2.45 13.39
CA LEU A 4 6.32 3.78 12.82
C LEU A 4 5.70 4.84 13.72
N SER A 5 6.46 5.88 14.00
CA SER A 5 5.97 7.10 14.67
C SER A 5 5.72 8.19 13.63
N ALA A 6 5.09 9.30 14.07
CA ALA A 6 4.81 10.43 13.19
C ALA A 6 6.07 11.09 12.60
N ASP A 7 7.22 10.90 13.24
CA ASP A 7 8.50 11.48 12.82
C ASP A 7 9.33 10.55 11.93
N ASP A 8 8.89 9.31 11.74
CA ASP A 8 9.62 8.35 10.93
C ASP A 8 9.47 8.64 9.44
N LYS A 9 10.57 8.51 8.71
CA LYS A 9 10.58 8.63 7.26
C LYS A 9 9.99 7.39 6.63
N LEU A 10 8.97 7.57 5.78
CA LEU A 10 8.31 6.48 5.07
C LEU A 10 8.97 6.20 3.72
N ASP A 11 9.27 4.94 3.47
CA ASP A 11 9.68 4.47 2.15
C ASP A 11 8.45 4.04 1.36
N ILE A 12 8.14 4.76 0.31
CA ILE A 12 6.93 4.57 -0.50
C ILE A 12 7.30 4.05 -1.88
N LEU A 13 6.70 2.92 -2.27
CA LEU A 13 6.80 2.40 -3.63
C LEU A 13 5.57 2.85 -4.41
N LEU A 14 5.79 3.64 -5.46
CA LEU A 14 4.73 4.08 -6.37
C LEU A 14 4.83 3.31 -7.68
N ILE A 15 3.77 2.58 -8.01
CA ILE A 15 3.68 1.80 -9.26
C ILE A 15 2.67 2.49 -10.16
N GLU A 16 3.17 3.34 -11.07
CA GLU A 16 2.36 4.21 -11.94
C GLU A 16 3.10 4.42 -13.26
N ASP A 17 2.48 4.02 -14.36
CA ASP A 17 3.07 4.13 -15.70
C ASP A 17 2.90 5.53 -16.32
N SER A 18 1.87 6.27 -15.94
CA SER A 18 1.65 7.63 -16.42
C SER A 18 2.59 8.62 -15.74
N VAL A 19 3.46 9.24 -16.49
CA VAL A 19 4.39 10.28 -15.98
C VAL A 19 3.59 11.44 -15.38
N GLY A 20 2.53 11.88 -16.05
CA GLY A 20 1.69 12.97 -15.55
C GLY A 20 1.03 12.65 -14.21
N ASP A 21 0.45 11.48 -14.09
CA ASP A 21 -0.17 11.04 -12.84
C ASP A 21 0.87 10.87 -11.74
N ALA A 22 2.04 10.33 -12.06
CA ALA A 22 3.13 10.18 -11.10
C ALA A 22 3.59 11.53 -10.54
N ILE A 23 3.70 12.56 -11.39
CA ILE A 23 4.06 13.91 -10.96
C ILE A 23 3.01 14.49 -10.01
N LEU A 24 1.73 14.32 -10.32
CA LEU A 24 0.64 14.80 -9.46
C LEU A 24 0.65 14.10 -8.10
N ILE A 25 0.86 12.80 -8.10
CA ILE A 25 0.93 12.01 -6.87
C ILE A 25 2.15 12.44 -6.04
N GLU A 26 3.30 12.61 -6.67
CA GLU A 26 4.52 13.06 -6.00
C GLU A 26 4.35 14.43 -5.36
N ARG A 27 3.73 15.39 -6.05
CA ARG A 27 3.42 16.69 -5.48
C ARG A 27 2.52 16.57 -4.27
N CYS A 28 1.50 15.74 -4.36
CA CYS A 28 0.57 15.49 -3.27
C CYS A 28 1.30 14.92 -2.05
N LEU A 29 2.20 13.98 -2.25
CA LEU A 29 3.00 13.37 -1.19
C LEU A 29 3.97 14.37 -0.55
N ASN A 30 4.57 15.23 -1.36
CA ASN A 30 5.47 16.29 -0.85
C ASN A 30 4.73 17.29 0.05
N GLU A 31 3.46 17.59 -0.25
CA GLU A 31 2.62 18.42 0.60
C GLU A 31 2.14 17.67 1.84
N ALA A 32 1.77 16.40 1.67
CA ALA A 32 1.24 15.57 2.75
C ALA A 32 2.29 15.21 3.79
N LEU A 33 3.49 14.87 3.34
CA LEU A 33 4.58 14.34 4.17
C LEU A 33 5.88 15.09 3.88
N PRO A 34 5.94 16.41 4.14
CA PRO A 34 7.11 17.21 3.79
C PRO A 34 8.36 16.72 4.55
N GLY A 35 9.38 16.30 3.81
CA GLY A 35 10.62 15.80 4.37
C GLY A 35 10.51 14.46 5.11
N SER A 36 9.33 13.86 5.13
CA SER A 36 9.06 12.64 5.93
C SER A 36 8.83 11.40 5.06
N HIS A 37 9.19 11.45 3.78
CA HIS A 37 9.05 10.29 2.91
C HIS A 37 10.14 10.23 1.86
N GLU A 38 10.38 9.03 1.35
CA GLU A 38 11.22 8.78 0.20
C GLU A 38 10.40 7.98 -0.81
N LEU A 39 10.38 8.44 -2.06
CA LEU A 39 9.56 7.85 -3.11
C LEU A 39 10.42 7.10 -4.11
N CYS A 40 10.10 5.84 -4.32
CA CYS A 40 10.62 5.05 -5.44
C CYS A 40 9.48 4.82 -6.43
N ARG A 41 9.58 5.39 -7.61
CA ARG A 41 8.57 5.20 -8.66
C ARG A 41 9.05 4.18 -9.67
N VAL A 42 8.16 3.23 -9.99
CA VAL A 42 8.34 2.28 -11.09
C VAL A 42 7.12 2.35 -12.03
N ALA A 43 7.30 1.97 -13.28
CA ALA A 43 6.26 2.11 -14.29
C ALA A 43 5.47 0.82 -14.54
N THR A 44 5.98 -0.32 -14.11
CA THR A 44 5.36 -1.62 -14.36
C THR A 44 5.35 -2.48 -13.11
N LEU A 45 4.48 -3.49 -13.09
CA LEU A 45 4.46 -4.50 -12.03
C LEU A 45 5.79 -5.27 -12.00
N SER A 46 6.33 -5.62 -13.16
CA SER A 46 7.59 -6.34 -13.26
C SER A 46 8.74 -5.60 -12.57
N GLU A 47 8.83 -4.28 -12.78
CA GLU A 47 9.82 -3.45 -12.10
C GLU A 47 9.60 -3.43 -10.59
N ALA A 48 8.34 -3.35 -10.15
CA ALA A 48 7.98 -3.37 -8.74
C ALA A 48 8.43 -4.66 -8.05
N LEU A 49 8.16 -5.79 -8.68
CA LEU A 49 8.56 -7.10 -8.15
C LEU A 49 10.09 -7.21 -8.05
N GLY A 50 10.80 -6.69 -9.05
CA GLY A 50 12.26 -6.66 -9.04
C GLY A 50 12.85 -5.83 -7.90
N VAL A 51 12.29 -4.64 -7.66
CA VAL A 51 12.72 -3.76 -6.57
C VAL A 51 12.46 -4.41 -5.21
N LEU A 52 11.31 -5.09 -5.06
CA LEU A 52 10.93 -5.75 -3.80
C LEU A 52 11.80 -6.96 -3.46
N GLU A 53 12.53 -7.51 -4.41
CA GLU A 53 13.50 -8.59 -4.14
C GLU A 53 14.70 -8.10 -3.33
N SER A 54 15.07 -6.82 -3.47
CA SER A 54 16.29 -6.27 -2.86
C SER A 54 16.04 -5.16 -1.85
N ARG A 55 14.82 -4.68 -1.73
CA ARG A 55 14.48 -3.52 -0.89
C ARG A 55 13.10 -3.67 -0.27
N GLU A 56 12.98 -3.26 0.99
CA GLU A 56 11.72 -3.21 1.71
C GLU A 56 11.12 -1.80 1.64
N PHE A 57 9.79 -1.73 1.63
CA PHE A 57 9.03 -0.48 1.65
C PHE A 57 8.02 -0.51 2.79
N ASP A 58 7.63 0.68 3.24
CA ASP A 58 6.61 0.82 4.28
C ASP A 58 5.19 0.76 3.71
N ILE A 59 5.02 1.15 2.45
CA ILE A 59 3.72 1.14 1.76
C ILE A 59 3.94 1.12 0.24
N ALA A 60 3.00 0.55 -0.48
CA ALA A 60 2.93 0.60 -1.94
C ALA A 60 1.65 1.29 -2.39
N LEU A 61 1.78 2.19 -3.36
CA LEU A 61 0.65 2.79 -4.08
C LEU A 61 0.59 2.14 -5.46
N LEU A 62 -0.47 1.39 -5.70
CA LEU A 62 -0.61 0.58 -6.92
C LEU A 62 -1.66 1.14 -7.84
N ASP A 63 -1.26 1.58 -9.04
CA ASP A 63 -2.19 1.98 -10.08
C ASP A 63 -2.93 0.77 -10.66
N ARG A 64 -4.23 0.94 -10.88
CA ARG A 64 -5.08 -0.07 -11.49
C ARG A 64 -4.70 -0.40 -12.92
N SER A 65 -4.29 0.61 -13.69
CA SER A 65 -4.17 0.52 -15.15
C SER A 65 -2.74 0.38 -15.62
N LEU A 66 -2.00 -0.57 -15.08
CA LEU A 66 -0.63 -0.85 -15.52
C LEU A 66 -0.61 -1.64 -16.82
N PRO A 67 0.41 -1.44 -17.68
CA PRO A 67 0.46 -2.09 -18.99
C PRO A 67 0.65 -3.61 -18.91
N ASP A 68 1.24 -4.11 -17.83
CA ASP A 68 1.53 -5.55 -17.64
C ASP A 68 0.62 -6.22 -16.60
N VAL A 69 -0.55 -5.64 -16.33
CA VAL A 69 -1.48 -6.14 -15.31
C VAL A 69 -2.89 -6.24 -15.87
N ASP A 70 -3.57 -7.35 -15.58
CA ASP A 70 -5.00 -7.54 -15.83
C ASP A 70 -5.75 -7.60 -14.50
N GLY A 71 -6.78 -6.76 -14.37
CA GLY A 71 -7.65 -6.74 -13.19
C GLY A 71 -6.87 -6.54 -11.89
N PHE A 72 -7.04 -7.47 -10.95
CA PHE A 72 -6.39 -7.42 -9.64
C PHE A 72 -5.12 -8.28 -9.55
N SER A 73 -4.61 -8.77 -10.67
CA SER A 73 -3.42 -9.62 -10.68
C SER A 73 -2.19 -8.93 -10.08
N GLY A 74 -2.06 -7.61 -10.27
CA GLY A 74 -0.98 -6.84 -9.67
C GLY A 74 -1.04 -6.84 -8.14
N LEU A 75 -2.24 -6.65 -7.59
CA LEU A 75 -2.47 -6.69 -6.15
C LEU A 75 -2.09 -8.06 -5.58
N PHE A 76 -2.55 -9.14 -6.20
CA PHE A 76 -2.24 -10.50 -5.76
C PHE A 76 -0.74 -10.82 -5.86
N SER A 77 -0.08 -10.37 -6.92
CA SER A 77 1.37 -10.57 -7.07
C SER A 77 2.17 -9.86 -5.99
N LEU A 78 1.80 -8.63 -5.64
CA LEU A 78 2.44 -7.88 -4.57
C LEU A 78 2.21 -8.54 -3.21
N GLN A 79 1.00 -8.99 -2.94
CA GLN A 79 0.66 -9.68 -1.70
C GLN A 79 1.44 -10.98 -1.55
N ASN A 80 1.68 -11.68 -2.65
CA ASN A 80 2.42 -12.93 -2.64
C ASN A 80 3.90 -12.73 -2.32
N ILE A 81 4.52 -11.72 -2.92
CA ILE A 81 5.97 -11.46 -2.72
C ILE A 81 6.25 -10.67 -1.44
N ALA A 82 5.32 -9.81 -1.02
CA ALA A 82 5.47 -8.93 0.13
C ALA A 82 4.19 -8.94 0.99
N PRO A 83 3.89 -10.04 1.70
CA PRO A 83 2.62 -10.19 2.41
C PRO A 83 2.42 -9.19 3.56
N LYS A 84 3.49 -8.57 4.04
CA LYS A 84 3.42 -7.55 5.12
C LYS A 84 3.34 -6.13 4.59
N LEU A 85 3.44 -5.93 3.28
CA LEU A 85 3.39 -4.60 2.66
C LEU A 85 1.94 -4.13 2.56
N PRO A 86 1.59 -3.00 3.19
CA PRO A 86 0.27 -2.40 2.96
C PRO A 86 0.20 -1.83 1.55
N ILE A 87 -0.91 -2.04 0.87
CA ILE A 87 -1.12 -1.60 -0.50
C ILE A 87 -2.33 -0.69 -0.55
N VAL A 88 -2.14 0.52 -1.06
CA VAL A 88 -3.21 1.47 -1.36
C VAL A 88 -3.42 1.48 -2.87
N PHE A 89 -4.65 1.24 -3.29
CA PHE A 89 -5.03 1.11 -4.69
C PHE A 89 -5.37 2.48 -5.29
N LEU A 90 -4.78 2.80 -6.43
CA LEU A 90 -5.05 4.06 -7.14
C LEU A 90 -5.98 3.81 -8.30
N THR A 91 -7.10 4.52 -8.35
CA THR A 91 -8.13 4.33 -9.36
C THR A 91 -8.75 5.65 -9.81
N ALA A 92 -9.51 5.62 -10.90
CA ALA A 92 -10.27 6.78 -11.35
C ALA A 92 -11.50 7.01 -10.45
N TYR A 93 -11.91 8.26 -10.32
CA TYR A 93 -13.00 8.68 -9.45
C TYR A 93 -14.33 7.94 -9.71
N HIS A 94 -14.63 7.62 -10.96
CA HIS A 94 -15.89 6.97 -11.31
C HIS A 94 -15.92 5.46 -11.10
N ASP A 95 -14.86 4.88 -10.59
CA ASP A 95 -14.70 3.44 -10.49
C ASP A 95 -14.79 2.95 -9.04
N GLU A 96 -15.87 3.37 -8.36
CA GLU A 96 -16.12 2.98 -6.96
C GLU A 96 -16.23 1.47 -6.79
N HIS A 97 -16.84 0.78 -7.74
CA HIS A 97 -16.98 -0.66 -7.71
C HIS A 97 -15.61 -1.36 -7.67
N THR A 98 -14.70 -0.94 -8.54
CA THR A 98 -13.33 -1.48 -8.56
C THR A 98 -12.57 -1.14 -7.29
N ALA A 99 -12.74 0.07 -6.75
CA ALA A 99 -12.13 0.46 -5.49
C ALA A 99 -12.56 -0.44 -4.33
N LEU A 100 -13.86 -0.72 -4.23
CA LEU A 100 -14.41 -1.60 -3.19
C LEU A 100 -13.97 -3.05 -3.39
N GLU A 101 -13.89 -3.53 -4.64
CA GLU A 101 -13.36 -4.86 -4.92
C GLU A 101 -11.89 -4.99 -4.50
N ALA A 102 -11.08 -3.95 -4.71
CA ALA A 102 -9.69 -3.94 -4.28
C ALA A 102 -9.57 -4.15 -2.76
N ILE A 103 -10.42 -3.47 -1.98
CA ILE A 103 -10.50 -3.68 -0.53
C ILE A 103 -10.86 -5.12 -0.21
N GLY A 104 -11.86 -5.68 -0.89
CA GLY A 104 -12.26 -7.08 -0.73
C GLY A 104 -11.15 -8.08 -1.05
N HIS A 105 -10.21 -7.71 -1.91
CA HIS A 105 -9.05 -8.53 -2.27
C HIS A 105 -7.80 -8.23 -1.42
N GLY A 106 -7.92 -7.39 -0.39
CA GLY A 106 -6.86 -7.19 0.58
C GLY A 106 -6.08 -5.88 0.47
N ALA A 107 -6.47 -4.95 -0.41
CA ALA A 107 -5.92 -3.60 -0.37
C ALA A 107 -6.32 -2.92 0.94
N GLN A 108 -5.40 -2.17 1.54
CA GLN A 108 -5.68 -1.49 2.81
C GLN A 108 -6.62 -0.30 2.64
N ASP A 109 -6.52 0.37 1.50
CA ASP A 109 -7.36 1.52 1.16
C ASP A 109 -7.29 1.77 -0.34
N TYR A 110 -8.02 2.77 -0.81
CA TYR A 110 -7.96 3.23 -2.19
C TYR A 110 -7.92 4.76 -2.22
N LEU A 111 -7.39 5.31 -3.32
CA LEU A 111 -7.36 6.74 -3.58
C LEU A 111 -7.82 6.99 -5.01
N TYR A 112 -8.62 8.02 -5.21
CA TYR A 112 -9.01 8.48 -6.54
C TYR A 112 -7.97 9.46 -7.07
N LYS A 113 -7.35 9.15 -8.20
CA LYS A 113 -6.25 9.95 -8.76
C LYS A 113 -6.67 11.38 -9.11
N ASP A 114 -7.89 11.57 -9.55
CA ASP A 114 -8.43 12.87 -9.95
C ASP A 114 -9.04 13.69 -8.80
N LYS A 115 -9.12 13.12 -7.61
CA LYS A 115 -9.59 13.80 -6.39
C LYS A 115 -8.59 13.72 -5.24
N LEU A 116 -7.34 13.55 -5.56
CA LEU A 116 -6.29 13.40 -4.56
C LEU A 116 -5.89 14.77 -3.99
N ASP A 117 -5.88 14.89 -2.68
CA ASP A 117 -5.31 16.02 -1.96
C ASP A 117 -4.39 15.53 -0.84
N ALA A 118 -3.58 16.45 -0.31
CA ALA A 118 -2.58 16.12 0.69
C ALA A 118 -3.18 15.52 1.97
N HIS A 119 -4.31 16.03 2.42
CA HIS A 119 -4.96 15.54 3.64
C HIS A 119 -5.48 14.11 3.46
N ILE A 120 -6.14 13.85 2.36
CA ILE A 120 -6.68 12.51 2.04
C ILE A 120 -5.53 11.51 1.87
N ALA A 121 -4.48 11.89 1.15
CA ALA A 121 -3.31 11.03 0.94
C ALA A 121 -2.61 10.70 2.26
N LYS A 122 -2.34 11.70 3.09
CA LYS A 122 -1.68 11.52 4.38
C LYS A 122 -2.46 10.56 5.27
N ARG A 123 -3.76 10.79 5.37
CA ARG A 123 -4.64 9.97 6.20
C ARG A 123 -4.67 8.52 5.73
N ALA A 124 -4.86 8.30 4.43
CA ALA A 124 -4.91 6.95 3.85
C ALA A 124 -3.60 6.20 4.07
N ILE A 125 -2.47 6.85 3.82
CA ILE A 125 -1.15 6.24 3.97
C ILE A 125 -0.87 5.90 5.44
N GLN A 126 -1.07 6.82 6.36
CA GLN A 126 -0.82 6.58 7.78
C GLN A 126 -1.71 5.47 8.34
N TYR A 127 -2.98 5.47 7.98
CA TYR A 127 -3.91 4.43 8.43
C TYR A 127 -3.60 3.07 7.83
N ALA A 128 -3.19 3.02 6.56
CA ALA A 128 -2.82 1.76 5.92
C ALA A 128 -1.61 1.12 6.61
N VAL A 129 -0.58 1.90 6.89
CA VAL A 129 0.62 1.44 7.59
C VAL A 129 0.27 0.92 8.99
N ILE A 130 -0.48 1.71 9.76
CA ILE A 130 -0.86 1.33 11.12
C ILE A 130 -1.73 0.07 11.13
N ARG A 131 -2.75 0.00 10.28
CA ARG A 131 -3.63 -1.18 10.22
C ARG A 131 -2.88 -2.45 9.87
N LYS A 132 -1.93 -2.36 8.94
CA LYS A 132 -1.13 -3.54 8.56
C LYS A 132 -0.26 -4.02 9.71
N GLN A 133 0.30 -3.11 10.52
CA GLN A 133 1.05 -3.47 11.71
C GLN A 133 0.17 -4.18 12.74
N PHE A 134 -1.06 -3.70 12.98
CA PHE A 134 -2.01 -4.36 13.88
C PHE A 134 -2.41 -5.74 13.40
N GLU A 135 -2.66 -5.93 12.12
CA GLU A 135 -2.94 -7.25 11.54
C GLU A 135 -1.81 -8.24 11.83
N SER A 136 -0.57 -7.81 11.68
CA SER A 136 0.60 -8.64 11.97
C SER A 136 0.70 -9.03 13.43
N VAL A 137 0.40 -8.11 14.35
CA VAL A 137 0.37 -8.39 15.80
C VAL A 137 -0.72 -9.40 16.14
N LEU A 138 -1.91 -9.24 15.58
CA LEU A 138 -3.02 -10.17 15.83
C LEU A 138 -2.71 -11.59 15.34
N ILE A 139 -2.06 -11.73 14.20
CA ILE A 139 -1.64 -13.04 13.68
C ILE A 139 -0.63 -13.68 14.61
N ILE A 140 0.36 -12.94 15.10
CA ILE A 140 1.36 -13.44 16.04
C ILE A 140 0.72 -13.90 17.33
N GLN A 141 -0.21 -13.13 17.89
CA GLN A 141 -0.94 -13.49 19.12
C GLN A 141 -1.76 -14.77 18.94
N ALA A 142 -2.48 -14.91 17.83
CA ALA A 142 -3.27 -16.09 17.52
C ALA A 142 -2.39 -17.36 17.44
N ASN A 143 -1.26 -17.27 16.77
CA ASN A 143 -0.30 -18.37 16.64
C ASN A 143 0.31 -18.73 18.00
N PHE A 144 0.63 -17.76 18.83
CA PHE A 144 1.14 -17.97 20.17
C PHE A 144 0.14 -18.74 21.04
N ASP A 145 -1.13 -18.34 21.02
CA ASP A 145 -2.19 -19.01 21.77
C ASP A 145 -2.36 -20.47 21.36
N MET A 146 -2.26 -20.77 20.08
CA MET A 146 -2.30 -22.14 19.56
C MET A 146 -1.14 -22.98 20.05
N LEU A 147 0.08 -22.42 20.10
CA LEU A 147 1.29 -23.13 20.54
C LEU A 147 1.28 -23.41 22.04
N THR A 148 0.68 -22.55 22.84
CA THR A 148 0.62 -22.73 24.31
C THR A 148 -0.56 -23.58 24.75
N GLY A 149 -1.44 -24.00 23.86
CA GLY A 149 -2.66 -24.73 24.21
C GLY A 149 -3.75 -23.86 24.79
N LEU A 150 -3.54 -22.55 24.89
CA LEU A 150 -4.56 -21.59 25.27
C LEU A 150 -5.32 -21.21 24.02
N ALA A 151 -6.04 -22.17 23.47
CA ALA A 151 -6.82 -21.94 22.27
C ALA A 151 -7.78 -20.79 22.48
N ASN A 152 -7.71 -19.81 21.58
CA ASN A 152 -8.71 -18.74 21.53
C ASN A 152 -10.01 -19.37 21.09
N ARG A 153 -10.81 -19.79 22.06
CA ARG A 153 -12.10 -20.43 21.79
C ARG A 153 -13.15 -19.38 21.57
N MET A 154 -13.46 -19.19 20.33
CA MET A 154 -14.69 -18.48 20.00
C MET A 154 -15.77 -19.47 19.64
#